data_2947bb6431b5db34c0c1062f0c0782ae
#
_entry.id   2947bb6431b5db34c0c1062f0c0782ae
#
_cell.length_a   1.000
_cell.length_b   1.000
_cell.length_c   1.000
_cell.angle_alpha   90.00
_cell.angle_beta   90.00
_cell.angle_gamma   90.00
#
_symmetry.space_group_name_H-M   'P 1'
#
loop_
_entity.id
_entity.type
_entity.pdbx_description
1 polymer ?
#
loop_
_entity_poly.entity_id
_entity_poly.type
_entity_poly.pdbx_seq_one_letter_code
_entity_poly.pdbx_strand_id
1 'polypeptide(L)'
;MFEENNYYIKFVNNKKTTFEEAEAILESKYKSSLENKKQSLGLRLDLVEIEKQIPYISKSLSISMLDGKFLLEVSDEDDEEYENYFYINPNAPIALTYYPNYPDLIDNNLHKVPLSMFTEDKEFVREVIKDFFDKGNTEKIKENYIKNKWIMDKYK
;
A
#
# COMPACT_ATOMS: atom_id res chain seq x y z
N MET A 1 -3.60 -8.41 -30.82
CA MET A 1 -2.38 -9.01 -30.25
C MET A 1 -2.09 -8.36 -28.92
N PHE A 2 -1.84 -9.16 -27.94
CA PHE A 2 -1.45 -8.61 -26.64
C PHE A 2 -0.07 -8.04 -26.74
N GLU A 3 0.07 -6.78 -26.36
CA GLU A 3 1.35 -6.35 -25.90
C GLU A 3 1.58 -7.07 -24.60
N GLU A 4 2.59 -7.92 -24.56
CA GLU A 4 3.03 -8.46 -23.30
C GLU A 4 3.39 -7.29 -22.40
N ASN A 5 2.79 -7.26 -21.23
CA ASN A 5 3.16 -6.28 -20.24
C ASN A 5 4.64 -6.44 -19.94
N ASN A 6 5.45 -5.40 -20.22
CA ASN A 6 6.88 -5.40 -19.94
C ASN A 6 7.13 -5.14 -18.46
N TYR A 7 6.37 -5.80 -17.59
CA TYR A 7 6.56 -5.70 -16.17
C TYR A 7 6.30 -7.03 -15.46
N TYR A 8 6.83 -7.16 -14.26
CA TYR A 8 6.50 -8.25 -13.35
C TYR A 8 6.42 -7.71 -11.93
N ILE A 9 5.74 -8.46 -11.06
CA ILE A 9 5.60 -8.13 -9.64
C ILE A 9 6.52 -9.05 -8.84
N LYS A 10 7.20 -8.47 -7.85
CA LYS A 10 8.09 -9.21 -6.95
C LYS A 10 7.88 -8.78 -5.51
N PHE A 11 8.29 -9.64 -4.58
CA PHE A 11 8.44 -9.26 -3.18
C PHE A 11 9.74 -8.48 -2.98
N VAL A 12 9.88 -7.86 -1.82
CA VAL A 12 11.07 -7.06 -1.46
C VAL A 12 12.36 -7.87 -1.57
N ASN A 13 12.30 -9.19 -1.35
CA ASN A 13 13.46 -10.09 -1.43
C ASN A 13 13.83 -10.51 -2.87
N ASN A 14 13.32 -9.79 -3.88
CA ASN A 14 13.54 -10.05 -5.31
C ASN A 14 12.87 -11.32 -5.86
N LYS A 15 12.03 -11.96 -5.08
CA LYS A 15 11.29 -13.14 -5.56
C LYS A 15 10.06 -12.69 -6.35
N LYS A 16 10.00 -13.07 -7.63
CA LYS A 16 8.80 -12.88 -8.45
C LYS A 16 7.62 -13.61 -7.81
N THR A 17 6.45 -13.00 -7.86
CA THR A 17 5.26 -13.54 -7.22
C THR A 17 4.05 -13.48 -8.14
N THR A 18 3.01 -14.19 -7.77
CA THR A 18 1.72 -14.19 -8.45
C THR A 18 0.67 -13.56 -7.55
N PHE A 19 -0.48 -13.20 -8.14
CA PHE A 19 -1.60 -12.70 -7.36
C PHE A 19 -2.04 -13.71 -6.29
N GLU A 20 -2.09 -14.99 -6.64
CA GLU A 20 -2.50 -16.06 -5.72
C GLU A 20 -1.58 -16.16 -4.51
N GLU A 21 -0.27 -16.04 -4.73
CA GLU A 21 0.70 -16.04 -3.62
C GLU A 21 0.55 -14.79 -2.74
N ALA A 22 0.39 -13.63 -3.36
CA ALA A 22 0.19 -12.38 -2.62
C ALA A 22 -1.10 -12.40 -1.81
N GLU A 23 -2.18 -12.92 -2.39
CA GLU A 23 -3.46 -13.09 -1.71
C GLU A 23 -3.35 -14.01 -0.51
N ALA A 24 -2.65 -15.12 -0.66
CA ALA A 24 -2.43 -16.07 0.44
C ALA A 24 -1.66 -15.43 1.60
N ILE A 25 -0.64 -14.63 1.29
CA ILE A 25 0.12 -13.89 2.31
C ILE A 25 -0.76 -12.84 2.99
N LEU A 26 -1.56 -12.13 2.22
CA LEU A 26 -2.50 -11.14 2.74
C LEU A 26 -3.44 -11.79 3.77
N GLU A 27 -4.04 -12.92 3.41
CA GLU A 27 -4.97 -13.65 4.30
C GLU A 27 -4.28 -14.12 5.58
N SER A 28 -3.07 -14.68 5.45
CA SER A 28 -2.29 -15.15 6.60
C SER A 28 -1.96 -14.02 7.55
N LYS A 29 -1.46 -12.91 7.02
CA LYS A 29 -1.10 -11.74 7.84
C LYS A 29 -2.32 -11.05 8.42
N TYR A 30 -3.43 -11.01 7.70
CA TYR A 30 -4.68 -10.50 8.22
C TYR A 30 -5.13 -11.26 9.47
N LYS A 31 -5.14 -12.59 9.40
CA LYS A 31 -5.48 -13.43 10.56
C LYS A 31 -4.55 -13.17 11.74
N SER A 32 -3.25 -13.09 11.48
CA SER A 32 -2.27 -12.78 12.52
C SER A 32 -2.49 -11.41 13.14
N SER A 33 -2.91 -10.42 12.35
CA SER A 33 -3.20 -9.08 12.87
C SER A 33 -4.40 -9.05 13.81
N LEU A 34 -5.36 -9.95 13.61
CA LEU A 34 -6.52 -10.08 14.51
C LEU A 34 -6.14 -10.76 15.82
N GLU A 35 -5.18 -11.68 15.78
CA GLU A 35 -4.71 -12.41 16.97
C GLU A 35 -3.77 -11.57 17.83
N ASN A 36 -2.92 -10.75 17.20
CA ASN A 36 -1.99 -9.87 17.89
C ASN A 36 -2.27 -8.41 17.51
N LYS A 37 -3.22 -7.81 18.20
CA LYS A 37 -3.78 -6.49 17.87
C LYS A 37 -2.81 -5.32 18.00
N LYS A 38 -1.68 -5.52 18.68
CA LYS A 38 -0.67 -4.48 18.89
C LYS A 38 0.48 -4.57 17.91
N GLN A 39 0.56 -5.64 17.13
CA GLN A 39 1.63 -5.84 16.17
C GLN A 39 1.18 -5.43 14.77
N SER A 40 1.96 -4.57 14.14
CA SER A 40 1.75 -4.27 12.73
C SER A 40 2.43 -5.33 11.87
N LEU A 41 1.76 -5.72 10.81
CA LEU A 41 2.27 -6.64 9.80
C LEU A 41 2.23 -5.95 8.45
N GLY A 42 3.13 -6.31 7.57
CA GLY A 42 3.22 -5.66 6.27
C GLY A 42 3.42 -6.62 5.11
N LEU A 43 2.91 -6.21 3.97
CA LEU A 43 3.15 -6.84 2.68
C LEU A 43 3.55 -5.74 1.71
N ARG A 44 4.69 -5.90 1.04
CA ARG A 44 5.13 -4.97 0.01
C ARG A 44 5.33 -5.70 -1.30
N LEU A 45 4.76 -5.12 -2.34
CA LEU A 45 4.87 -5.60 -3.71
C LEU A 45 5.55 -4.51 -4.56
N ASP A 46 6.56 -4.90 -5.30
CA ASP A 46 7.27 -4.01 -6.21
C ASP A 46 6.92 -4.36 -7.65
N LEU A 47 6.53 -3.35 -8.42
CA LEU A 47 6.32 -3.47 -9.85
C LEU A 47 7.61 -3.12 -10.56
N VAL A 48 8.16 -4.09 -11.27
CA VAL A 48 9.41 -3.92 -12.02
C VAL A 48 9.09 -3.82 -13.49
N GLU A 49 9.40 -2.68 -14.10
CA GLU A 49 9.30 -2.48 -15.53
C GLU A 49 10.65 -2.68 -16.18
N ILE A 50 10.63 -3.07 -17.44
CA ILE A 50 11.85 -3.27 -18.23
C ILE A 50 11.87 -2.24 -19.34
N GLU A 51 12.87 -1.38 -19.30
CA GLU A 51 13.09 -0.38 -20.33
C GLU A 51 14.47 -0.59 -20.92
N LYS A 52 14.56 -0.76 -22.23
CA LYS A 52 15.83 -1.01 -22.95
C LYS A 52 16.66 -2.13 -22.32
N GLN A 53 15.99 -3.20 -21.93
CA GLN A 53 16.59 -4.39 -21.28
C GLN A 53 17.10 -4.14 -19.85
N ILE A 54 16.80 -2.97 -19.26
CA ILE A 54 17.20 -2.64 -17.90
C ILE A 54 15.95 -2.69 -17.01
N PRO A 55 15.89 -3.56 -15.99
CA PRO A 55 14.79 -3.58 -15.03
C PRO A 55 14.91 -2.44 -14.03
N TYR A 56 13.78 -1.83 -13.68
CA TYR A 56 13.73 -0.83 -12.62
C TYR A 56 12.37 -0.93 -11.89
N ILE A 57 12.37 -0.56 -10.61
CA ILE A 57 11.14 -0.52 -9.81
C ILE A 57 10.43 0.79 -10.12
N SER A 58 9.27 0.72 -10.79
CA SER A 58 8.49 1.92 -11.12
C SER A 58 7.48 2.28 -10.04
N LYS A 59 6.91 1.29 -9.37
CA LYS A 59 5.94 1.47 -8.29
C LYS A 59 6.14 0.45 -7.20
N SER A 60 5.81 0.83 -5.97
CA SER A 60 5.75 -0.10 -4.85
C SER A 60 4.41 0.09 -4.13
N LEU A 61 3.74 -1.00 -3.85
CA LEU A 61 2.50 -1.03 -3.09
C LEU A 61 2.80 -1.66 -1.73
N SER A 62 2.62 -0.89 -0.67
CA SER A 62 2.82 -1.36 0.70
C SER A 62 1.47 -1.43 1.40
N ILE A 63 1.19 -2.56 2.00
CA ILE A 63 -0.03 -2.80 2.76
C ILE A 63 0.38 -3.11 4.17
N SER A 64 -0.01 -2.25 5.10
CA SER A 64 0.23 -2.47 6.53
C SER A 64 -1.07 -2.89 7.18
N MET A 65 -0.99 -3.84 8.09
CA MET A 65 -2.15 -4.40 8.78
C MET A 65 -1.97 -4.24 10.28
N LEU A 66 -3.00 -3.70 10.93
CA LEU A 66 -3.04 -3.57 12.38
C LEU A 66 -4.48 -3.80 12.84
N ASP A 67 -4.68 -4.81 13.68
CA ASP A 67 -6.00 -5.13 14.25
C ASP A 67 -7.11 -5.20 13.19
N GLY A 68 -6.85 -5.90 12.09
CA GLY A 68 -7.80 -6.08 11.01
C GLY A 68 -8.04 -4.84 10.14
N LYS A 69 -7.24 -3.79 10.31
CA LYS A 69 -7.31 -2.58 9.50
C LYS A 69 -6.13 -2.54 8.55
N PHE A 70 -6.35 -1.95 7.38
CA PHE A 70 -5.33 -1.86 6.34
C PHE A 70 -4.97 -0.40 6.08
N LEU A 71 -3.67 -0.14 5.97
CA LEU A 71 -3.12 1.12 5.50
C LEU A 71 -2.42 0.85 4.17
N LEU A 72 -2.80 1.57 3.13
CA LEU A 72 -2.25 1.39 1.79
C LEU A 72 -1.38 2.58 1.42
N GLU A 73 -0.13 2.30 1.08
CA GLU A 73 0.84 3.30 0.65
C GLU A 73 1.39 2.95 -0.72
N VAL A 74 1.53 3.95 -1.57
CA VAL A 74 2.15 3.79 -2.89
C VAL A 74 3.36 4.71 -3.01
N SER A 75 4.46 4.15 -3.47
CA SER A 75 5.62 4.88 -3.96
C SER A 75 5.63 4.75 -5.47
N ASP A 76 5.60 5.87 -6.18
CA ASP A 76 5.52 5.90 -7.64
C ASP A 76 6.68 6.74 -8.18
N GLU A 77 7.66 6.08 -8.80
CA GLU A 77 8.82 6.74 -9.36
C GLU A 77 8.50 7.54 -10.62
N ASP A 78 7.38 7.25 -11.27
CA ASP A 78 6.91 8.01 -12.42
C ASP A 78 6.16 9.28 -12.02
N ASP A 79 5.90 9.48 -10.72
CA ASP A 79 5.32 10.72 -10.21
C ASP A 79 6.39 11.82 -10.23
N GLU A 80 6.09 12.94 -10.88
CA GLU A 80 7.01 14.08 -11.02
C GLU A 80 7.51 14.61 -9.68
N GLU A 81 6.74 14.46 -8.62
CA GLU A 81 7.08 14.95 -7.29
C GLU A 81 7.79 13.93 -6.42
N TYR A 82 7.92 12.67 -6.87
CA TYR A 82 8.52 11.56 -6.11
C TYR A 82 7.92 11.41 -4.71
N GLU A 83 6.63 11.69 -4.58
CA GLU A 83 5.96 11.72 -3.28
C GLU A 83 5.13 10.47 -3.08
N ASN A 84 5.30 9.83 -1.92
CA ASN A 84 4.45 8.71 -1.53
C ASN A 84 3.03 9.21 -1.28
N TYR A 85 2.04 8.40 -1.58
CA TYR A 85 0.65 8.72 -1.28
C TYR A 85 -0.05 7.54 -0.62
N PHE A 86 -1.11 7.86 0.10
CA PHE A 86 -1.89 6.90 0.89
C PHE A 86 -3.34 6.94 0.47
N TYR A 87 -4.00 5.80 0.51
CA TYR A 87 -5.44 5.75 0.36
C TYR A 87 -6.12 6.45 1.54
N ILE A 88 -7.16 7.20 1.23
CA ILE A 88 -8.06 7.77 2.23
C ILE A 88 -9.42 7.10 2.07
N ASN A 89 -9.93 6.52 3.17
CA ASN A 89 -11.27 5.95 3.20
C ASN A 89 -12.28 7.09 3.36
N PRO A 90 -13.12 7.38 2.33
CA PRO A 90 -14.05 8.51 2.41
C PRO A 90 -15.17 8.30 3.42
N ASN A 91 -15.39 7.07 3.88
CA ASN A 91 -16.46 6.72 4.82
C ASN A 91 -15.97 6.67 6.27
N ALA A 92 -14.69 6.84 6.51
CA ALA A 92 -14.14 6.81 7.87
C ALA A 92 -14.21 8.19 8.53
N PRO A 93 -14.39 8.24 9.86
CA PRO A 93 -14.36 9.53 10.55
C PRO A 93 -12.99 10.18 10.45
N ILE A 94 -12.99 11.53 10.39
CA ILE A 94 -11.76 12.30 10.44
C ILE A 94 -11.36 12.40 11.90
N ALA A 95 -10.48 11.49 12.33
CA ALA A 95 -9.98 11.47 13.70
C ALA A 95 -8.54 11.00 13.67
N LEU A 96 -7.73 11.49 14.59
CA LEU A 96 -6.37 11.00 14.78
C LEU A 96 -6.39 9.87 15.78
N THR A 97 -5.62 8.83 15.51
CA THR A 97 -5.43 7.74 16.45
C THR A 97 -3.93 7.50 16.64
N TYR A 98 -3.58 6.98 17.79
CA TYR A 98 -2.19 6.72 18.14
C TYR A 98 -1.87 5.25 17.97
N TYR A 99 -0.84 4.97 17.16
CA TYR A 99 -0.35 3.61 16.98
C TYR A 99 1.14 3.58 17.32
N PRO A 100 1.49 3.19 18.55
CA PRO A 100 2.89 3.24 19.02
C PRO A 100 3.83 2.31 18.23
N ASN A 101 3.29 1.32 17.52
CA ASN A 101 4.07 0.38 16.73
C ASN A 101 4.28 0.88 15.28
N TYR A 102 3.88 2.11 14.98
CA TYR A 102 4.05 2.73 13.67
C TYR A 102 4.86 4.04 13.73
N PRO A 103 5.89 4.16 14.56
CA PRO A 103 6.59 5.45 14.69
C PRO A 103 7.22 5.92 13.37
N ASP A 104 7.59 4.99 12.49
CA ASP A 104 8.26 5.29 11.22
C ASP A 104 7.35 5.09 10.01
N LEU A 105 6.07 4.84 10.21
CA LEU A 105 5.14 4.55 9.11
C LEU A 105 4.98 5.75 8.19
N ILE A 106 4.96 6.93 8.78
CA ILE A 106 4.89 8.20 8.07
C ILE A 106 6.14 8.99 8.47
N ASP A 107 7.00 9.29 7.51
CA ASP A 107 8.28 9.95 7.74
C ASP A 107 8.10 11.45 8.01
N ASN A 108 7.41 11.79 9.08
CA ASN A 108 7.14 13.17 9.50
C ASN A 108 7.01 13.33 11.02
N ASN A 109 7.49 12.36 11.77
CA ASN A 109 7.44 12.33 13.24
C ASN A 109 6.02 12.33 13.82
N LEU A 110 5.02 11.93 13.03
CA LEU A 110 3.66 11.78 13.53
C LEU A 110 3.56 10.48 14.33
N HIS A 111 3.18 10.60 15.60
CA HIS A 111 2.80 9.46 16.43
C HIS A 111 1.32 9.12 16.29
N LYS A 112 0.56 9.98 15.60
CA LYS A 112 -0.87 9.81 15.37
C LYS A 112 -1.12 9.70 13.87
N VAL A 113 -1.94 8.76 13.48
CA VAL A 113 -2.31 8.51 12.10
C VAL A 113 -3.80 8.75 11.95
N PRO A 114 -4.24 9.51 10.93
CA PRO A 114 -5.67 9.72 10.71
C PRO A 114 -6.41 8.40 10.51
N LEU A 115 -7.53 8.21 11.18
CA LEU A 115 -8.37 7.02 11.00
C LEU A 115 -8.84 6.86 9.56
N SER A 116 -9.03 7.97 8.85
CA SER A 116 -9.44 7.95 7.45
C SER A 116 -8.39 7.31 6.52
N MET A 117 -7.14 7.14 6.97
CA MET A 117 -6.13 6.44 6.20
C MET A 117 -6.26 4.91 6.32
N PHE A 118 -7.11 4.42 7.20
CA PHE A 118 -7.32 2.98 7.38
C PHE A 118 -8.64 2.54 6.75
N THR A 119 -8.64 1.35 6.19
CA THR A 119 -9.85 0.68 5.74
C THR A 119 -9.95 -0.70 6.36
N GLU A 120 -11.17 -1.12 6.66
CA GLU A 120 -11.47 -2.49 7.10
C GLU A 120 -11.95 -3.35 5.93
N ASP A 121 -12.09 -2.76 4.75
CA ASP A 121 -12.62 -3.42 3.57
C ASP A 121 -11.54 -4.28 2.91
N LYS A 122 -11.46 -5.54 3.34
CA LYS A 122 -10.50 -6.51 2.81
C LYS A 122 -10.72 -6.77 1.32
N GLU A 123 -11.95 -6.77 0.85
CA GLU A 123 -12.25 -6.98 -0.56
C GLU A 123 -11.72 -5.83 -1.42
N PHE A 124 -11.84 -4.60 -0.95
CA PHE A 124 -11.24 -3.45 -1.63
C PHE A 124 -9.71 -3.61 -1.76
N VAL A 125 -9.06 -4.02 -0.66
CA VAL A 125 -7.60 -4.25 -0.65
C VAL A 125 -7.23 -5.36 -1.65
N ARG A 126 -8.01 -6.43 -1.68
CA ARG A 126 -7.81 -7.52 -2.62
C ARG A 126 -7.92 -7.04 -4.08
N GLU A 127 -8.91 -6.20 -4.37
CA GLU A 127 -9.08 -5.62 -5.71
C GLU A 127 -7.93 -4.68 -6.09
N VAL A 128 -7.42 -3.91 -5.14
CA VAL A 128 -6.23 -3.07 -5.36
C VAL A 128 -5.03 -3.92 -5.76
N ILE A 129 -4.80 -5.01 -5.05
CA ILE A 129 -3.72 -5.94 -5.37
C ILE A 129 -3.94 -6.55 -6.76
N LYS A 130 -5.17 -6.98 -7.05
CA LYS A 130 -5.49 -7.58 -8.35
C LYS A 130 -5.20 -6.63 -9.50
N ASP A 131 -5.61 -5.37 -9.39
CA ASP A 131 -5.32 -4.35 -10.40
C ASP A 131 -3.82 -4.10 -10.55
N PHE A 132 -3.08 -4.17 -9.45
CA PHE A 132 -1.63 -4.03 -9.47
C PHE A 132 -0.99 -5.14 -10.33
N PHE A 133 -1.46 -6.38 -10.18
CA PHE A 133 -0.98 -7.50 -11.00
C PHE A 133 -1.47 -7.44 -12.44
N ASP A 134 -2.77 -7.18 -12.64
CA ASP A 134 -3.40 -7.28 -13.96
C ASP A 134 -3.12 -6.07 -14.86
N LYS A 135 -3.01 -4.89 -14.27
CA LYS A 135 -2.91 -3.61 -15.00
C LYS A 135 -1.65 -2.83 -14.70
N GLY A 136 -0.91 -3.21 -13.67
CA GLY A 136 0.28 -2.47 -13.25
C GLY A 136 -0.02 -1.06 -12.76
N ASN A 137 -1.18 -0.82 -12.17
CA ASN A 137 -1.57 0.50 -11.70
C ASN A 137 -2.17 0.48 -10.30
N THR A 138 -2.35 1.66 -9.74
CA THR A 138 -2.90 1.90 -8.40
C THR A 138 -4.06 2.91 -8.46
N GLU A 139 -4.81 2.90 -9.55
CA GLU A 139 -5.87 3.89 -9.80
C GLU A 139 -6.97 3.88 -8.75
N LYS A 140 -7.29 2.72 -8.17
CA LYS A 140 -8.29 2.64 -7.09
C LYS A 140 -7.88 3.44 -5.86
N ILE A 141 -6.58 3.49 -5.56
CA ILE A 141 -6.06 4.31 -4.47
C ILE A 141 -6.14 5.79 -4.85
N LYS A 142 -5.85 6.12 -6.11
CA LYS A 142 -5.89 7.51 -6.59
C LYS A 142 -7.29 8.12 -6.65
N GLU A 143 -8.33 7.34 -6.52
CA GLU A 143 -9.70 7.87 -6.43
C GLU A 143 -9.91 8.67 -5.14
N ASN A 144 -9.23 8.28 -4.06
CA ASN A 144 -9.28 8.94 -2.76
C ASN A 144 -7.90 8.80 -2.10
N TYR A 145 -7.08 9.81 -2.19
CA TYR A 145 -5.71 9.72 -1.68
C TYR A 145 -5.22 11.02 -1.07
N ILE A 146 -4.15 10.90 -0.29
CA ILE A 146 -3.40 12.04 0.23
C ILE A 146 -1.90 11.78 0.07
N LYS A 147 -1.16 12.78 -0.39
CA LYS A 147 0.30 12.71 -0.43
C LYS A 147 0.87 12.87 0.96
N ASN A 148 1.99 12.20 1.23
CA ASN A 148 2.63 12.22 2.53
C ASN A 148 2.87 13.65 3.05
N LYS A 149 3.34 14.54 2.20
CA LYS A 149 3.64 15.93 2.57
C LYS A 149 2.40 16.74 3.01
N TRP A 150 1.19 16.31 2.62
CA TRP A 150 -0.04 17.03 2.95
C TRP A 150 -0.67 16.59 4.27
N ILE A 151 -0.20 15.48 4.85
CA ILE A 151 -0.81 14.92 6.06
C ILE A 151 -0.70 15.90 7.22
N MET A 152 0.47 16.49 7.42
CA MET A 152 0.71 17.46 8.49
C MET A 152 -0.20 18.69 8.36
N ASP A 153 -0.43 19.16 7.14
CA ASP A 153 -1.25 20.35 6.91
C ASP A 153 -2.74 20.07 7.13
N LYS A 154 -3.18 18.87 6.73
CA LYS A 154 -4.61 18.51 6.83
C LYS A 154 -5.04 18.15 8.23
N TYR A 155 -4.16 17.56 9.04
CA TYR A 155 -4.50 16.97 10.33
C TYR A 155 -3.75 17.60 11.50
N LYS A 156 -3.40 18.85 11.37
CA LYS A 156 -2.79 19.61 12.47
C LYS A 156 -3.68 19.71 13.70
#